data_5c80a9523b69d1b6662fdb60ecbc91b4
#
_entry.id   5c80a9523b69d1b6662fdb60ecbc91b4
#
_cell.length_a   1.000
_cell.length_b   1.000
_cell.length_c   1.000
_cell.angle_alpha   90.00
_cell.angle_beta   90.00
_cell.angle_gamma   90.00
#
_symmetry.space_group_name_H-M   'P 1'
#
loop_
_entity.id
_entity.type
_entity.pdbx_description
1 polymer ?
#
loop_
_entity_poly.entity_id
_entity_poly.type
_entity_poly.pdbx_seq_one_letter_code
_entity_poly.pdbx_strand_id
1 'polypeptide(L)'
;MNIYISIPRRGNKNAFIKRAHEIIRVLQGQYERGSDFRYPTCSLDEDLKRLDLGLSITRLLVCDGAHFTSGWEQDKACRIEHKICEDYGIKIWKD
;
A
#
# COMPACT_ATOMS: atom_id res chain seq x y z
N MET A 1 -2.60 -15.84 0.04
CA MET A 1 -2.14 -14.83 1.02
C MET A 1 -2.58 -13.45 0.57
N ASN A 2 -3.04 -12.61 1.49
CA ASN A 2 -3.46 -11.24 1.18
C ASN A 2 -2.32 -10.28 1.52
N ILE A 3 -1.91 -9.50 0.54
CA ILE A 3 -0.77 -8.59 0.68
C ILE A 3 -1.22 -7.17 0.38
N TYR A 4 -0.98 -6.27 1.33
CA TYR A 4 -1.20 -4.84 1.13
C TYR A 4 0.08 -4.23 0.54
N ILE A 5 -0.04 -3.44 -0.50
CA ILE A 5 1.11 -2.76 -1.11
C ILE A 5 1.08 -1.30 -0.69
N SER A 6 2.06 -0.89 0.11
CA SER A 6 2.21 0.50 0.52
C SER A 6 3.01 1.25 -0.53
N ILE A 7 2.33 2.12 -1.26
CA ILE A 7 2.86 2.85 -2.42
C ILE A 7 2.83 4.34 -2.14
N PRO A 8 3.91 5.09 -2.39
CA PRO A 8 3.89 6.55 -2.28
C PRO A 8 2.75 7.17 -3.10
N ARG A 9 2.00 8.08 -2.48
CA ARG A 9 0.83 8.73 -3.09
C ARG A 9 1.32 9.91 -3.93
N ARG A 10 1.57 9.68 -5.21
CA ARG A 10 2.07 10.70 -6.15
C ARG A 10 1.23 10.74 -7.41
N GLY A 11 1.15 11.93 -8.02
CA GLY A 11 0.44 12.12 -9.27
C GLY A 11 -1.07 12.09 -9.10
N ASN A 12 -1.77 12.04 -10.22
CA ASN A 12 -3.22 11.95 -10.20
C ASN A 12 -3.68 10.50 -9.96
N LYS A 13 -4.99 10.35 -9.75
CA LYS A 13 -5.60 9.06 -9.44
C LYS A 13 -5.30 8.00 -10.51
N ASN A 14 -5.41 8.38 -11.79
CA ASN A 14 -5.20 7.43 -12.88
C ASN A 14 -3.74 6.97 -12.96
N ALA A 15 -2.81 7.89 -12.81
CA ALA A 15 -1.38 7.56 -12.80
C ALA A 15 -1.03 6.67 -11.60
N PHE A 16 -1.63 6.93 -10.45
CA PHE A 16 -1.44 6.12 -9.24
C PHE A 16 -1.94 4.69 -9.46
N ILE A 17 -3.15 4.53 -9.97
CA ILE A 17 -3.75 3.21 -10.22
C ILE A 17 -2.91 2.43 -11.23
N LYS A 18 -2.46 3.08 -12.31
CA LYS A 18 -1.60 2.44 -13.30
C LYS A 18 -0.31 1.94 -12.68
N ARG A 19 0.32 2.76 -11.83
CA ARG A 19 1.55 2.37 -11.14
C ARG A 19 1.31 1.21 -10.19
N ALA A 20 0.19 1.21 -9.47
CA ALA A 20 -0.18 0.12 -8.58
C ALA A 20 -0.31 -1.20 -9.34
N HIS A 21 -0.98 -1.18 -10.49
CA HIS A 21 -1.15 -2.38 -11.31
C HIS A 21 0.19 -2.89 -11.86
N GLU A 22 1.09 -2.00 -12.26
CA GLU A 22 2.43 -2.37 -12.72
C GLU A 22 3.24 -3.05 -11.60
N ILE A 23 3.17 -2.50 -10.40
CA ILE A 23 3.84 -3.07 -9.23
C ILE A 23 3.26 -4.45 -8.91
N ILE A 24 1.95 -4.60 -8.91
CA ILE A 24 1.28 -5.89 -8.67
C ILE A 24 1.77 -6.94 -9.66
N ARG A 25 1.88 -6.57 -10.93
CA ARG A 25 2.34 -7.49 -11.97
C ARG A 25 3.73 -8.04 -11.67
N VAL A 26 4.63 -7.19 -11.18
CA VAL A 26 5.98 -7.61 -10.78
C VAL A 26 5.93 -8.50 -9.54
N LEU A 27 5.17 -8.09 -8.53
CA LEU A 27 5.10 -8.80 -7.26
C LEU A 27 4.41 -10.16 -7.38
N GLN A 28 3.51 -10.34 -8.33
CA GLN A 28 2.88 -11.64 -8.56
C GLN A 28 3.90 -12.75 -8.84
N GLY A 29 5.05 -12.40 -9.42
CA GLY A 29 6.13 -13.34 -9.65
C GLY A 29 7.00 -13.62 -8.43
N GLN A 30 6.88 -12.81 -7.38
CA GLN A 30 7.71 -12.90 -6.17
C GLN A 30 7.00 -13.55 -4.99
N TYR A 31 5.68 -13.56 -5.02
CA TYR A 31 4.88 -14.09 -3.91
C TYR A 31 4.20 -15.41 -4.31
N GLU A 32 3.65 -16.07 -3.31
CA GLU A 32 2.94 -17.32 -3.48
C GLU A 32 1.82 -17.21 -4.52
N ARG A 33 1.71 -18.22 -5.38
CA ARG A 33 0.67 -18.26 -6.40
C ARG A 33 -0.71 -18.19 -5.75
N GLY A 34 -1.58 -17.36 -6.32
CA GLY A 34 -2.92 -17.16 -5.77
C GLY A 34 -2.98 -16.07 -4.70
N SER A 35 -1.88 -15.35 -4.45
CA SER A 35 -1.91 -14.21 -3.53
C SER A 35 -2.74 -13.08 -4.09
N ASP A 36 -3.53 -12.44 -3.21
CA ASP A 36 -4.32 -11.26 -3.52
C ASP A 36 -3.58 -10.01 -3.06
N PHE A 37 -3.61 -8.97 -3.90
CA PHE A 37 -2.93 -7.73 -3.61
C PHE A 37 -3.95 -6.61 -3.42
N ARG A 38 -3.77 -5.82 -2.36
CA ARG A 38 -4.55 -4.63 -2.06
C ARG A 38 -3.64 -3.42 -2.11
N TYR A 39 -4.16 -2.29 -2.54
CA TYR A 39 -3.39 -1.06 -2.59
C TYR A 39 -4.20 0.11 -2.05
N PRO A 40 -3.54 1.24 -1.70
CA PRO A 40 -4.23 2.38 -1.11
C PRO A 40 -5.23 3.04 -2.05
N THR A 41 -6.24 3.69 -1.48
CA THR A 41 -7.01 4.67 -2.22
C THR A 41 -6.19 5.96 -2.31
N CYS A 42 -6.35 6.69 -3.42
CA CYS A 42 -5.69 7.96 -3.64
C CYS A 42 -6.70 8.96 -4.20
N SER A 43 -6.95 10.03 -3.48
CA SER A 43 -7.83 11.10 -3.90
C SER A 43 -7.04 12.37 -4.22
N LEU A 44 -7.54 13.14 -5.18
CA LEU A 44 -6.99 14.47 -5.50
C LEU A 44 -7.51 15.55 -4.56
N ASP A 45 -8.63 15.27 -3.87
CA ASP A 45 -9.25 16.24 -2.96
C ASP A 45 -8.55 16.19 -1.61
N GLU A 46 -7.98 17.33 -1.19
CA GLU A 46 -7.30 17.45 0.10
C GLU A 46 -8.20 17.11 1.28
N ASP A 47 -9.49 17.42 1.18
CA ASP A 47 -10.45 17.13 2.24
C ASP A 47 -10.71 15.64 2.39
N LEU A 48 -10.49 14.86 1.32
CA LEU A 48 -10.67 13.41 1.32
C LEU A 48 -9.40 12.62 1.63
N LYS A 49 -8.23 13.27 1.72
CA LYS A 49 -6.97 12.57 1.97
C LYS A 49 -6.94 11.82 3.29
N ARG A 50 -7.54 12.40 4.34
CA ARG A 50 -7.62 11.74 5.64
C ARG A 50 -8.50 10.51 5.59
N LEU A 51 -9.62 10.61 4.89
CA LEU A 51 -10.52 9.48 4.68
C LEU A 51 -9.84 8.37 3.88
N ASP A 52 -9.12 8.74 2.82
CA ASP A 52 -8.36 7.79 2.01
C ASP A 52 -7.32 7.04 2.84
N LEU A 53 -6.62 7.74 3.73
CA LEU A 53 -5.66 7.10 4.62
C LEU A 53 -6.37 6.11 5.54
N GLY A 54 -7.50 6.48 6.12
CA GLY A 54 -8.29 5.59 6.97
C GLY A 54 -8.73 4.34 6.25
N LEU A 55 -9.23 4.48 5.01
CA LEU A 55 -9.63 3.35 4.18
C LEU A 55 -8.44 2.46 3.82
N SER A 56 -7.29 3.05 3.53
CA SER A 56 -6.06 2.32 3.23
C SER A 56 -5.59 1.51 4.44
N ILE A 57 -5.63 2.11 5.62
CA ILE A 57 -5.29 1.42 6.87
C ILE A 57 -6.24 0.25 7.11
N THR A 58 -7.53 0.43 6.86
CA THR A 58 -8.51 -0.65 6.99
C THR A 58 -8.17 -1.82 6.08
N ARG A 59 -7.77 -1.55 4.84
CA ARG A 59 -7.33 -2.60 3.91
C ARG A 59 -6.07 -3.31 4.40
N LEU A 60 -5.11 -2.53 4.92
CA LEU A 60 -3.87 -3.07 5.48
C LEU A 60 -4.15 -4.05 6.62
N LEU A 61 -5.05 -3.66 7.52
CA LEU A 61 -5.33 -4.44 8.74
C LEU A 61 -5.99 -5.79 8.47
N VAL A 62 -6.60 -5.99 7.30
CA VAL A 62 -7.18 -7.28 6.93
C VAL A 62 -6.25 -8.14 6.08
N CYS A 63 -5.04 -7.67 5.80
CA CYS A 63 -4.03 -8.39 5.04
C CYS A 63 -3.08 -9.17 5.94
N ASP A 64 -2.44 -10.20 5.38
CA ASP A 64 -1.46 -11.02 6.09
C ASP A 64 -0.15 -10.26 6.33
N GLY A 65 0.16 -9.33 5.46
CA GLY A 65 1.34 -8.48 5.58
C GLY A 65 1.32 -7.36 4.56
N ALA A 66 2.34 -6.53 4.60
CA ALA A 66 2.46 -5.36 3.72
C ALA A 66 3.82 -5.33 3.03
N HIS A 67 3.79 -5.01 1.75
CA HIS A 67 5.00 -4.80 0.95
C HIS A 67 5.19 -3.30 0.72
N PHE A 68 6.32 -2.77 1.16
CA PHE A 68 6.66 -1.35 1.03
C PHE A 68 7.54 -1.15 -0.20
N THR A 69 7.05 -0.36 -1.15
CA THR A 69 7.76 -0.08 -2.40
C THR A 69 8.83 1.00 -2.19
N SER A 70 9.80 1.06 -3.10
CA SER A 70 10.87 2.05 -3.04
C SER A 70 10.31 3.46 -2.91
N GLY A 71 10.92 4.27 -2.02
CA GLY A 71 10.48 5.64 -1.76
C GLY A 71 9.44 5.75 -0.65
N TRP A 72 9.06 4.65 -0.01
CA TRP A 72 8.07 4.69 1.08
C TRP A 72 8.50 5.60 2.23
N GLU A 73 9.81 5.72 2.48
CA GLU A 73 10.35 6.50 3.59
C GLU A 73 10.14 8.01 3.41
N GLN A 74 9.95 8.48 2.18
CA GLN A 74 9.69 9.88 1.86
C GLN A 74 8.20 10.19 1.81
N ASP A 75 7.33 9.19 1.94
CA ASP A 75 5.89 9.39 1.90
C ASP A 75 5.26 9.26 3.27
N LYS A 76 4.54 10.30 3.70
CA LYS A 76 3.96 10.33 5.05
C LYS A 76 2.99 9.17 5.29
N ALA A 77 2.12 8.89 4.33
CA ALA A 77 1.14 7.82 4.47
C ALA A 77 1.82 6.45 4.58
N CYS A 78 2.86 6.21 3.79
CA CYS A 78 3.64 4.97 3.86
C CYS A 78 4.34 4.83 5.22
N ARG A 79 4.89 5.92 5.77
CA ARG A 79 5.51 5.89 7.10
C ARG A 79 4.52 5.54 8.19
N ILE A 80 3.29 6.09 8.10
CA ILE A 80 2.22 5.77 9.04
C ILE A 80 1.86 4.29 8.94
N GLU A 81 1.69 3.77 7.74
CA GLU A 81 1.37 2.37 7.51
C GLU A 81 2.49 1.45 8.03
N HIS A 82 3.74 1.84 7.82
CA HIS A 82 4.87 1.10 8.33
C HIS A 82 4.85 1.02 9.86
N LYS A 83 4.57 2.15 10.51
CA LYS A 83 4.48 2.22 11.98
C LYS A 83 3.36 1.33 12.52
N ILE A 84 2.23 1.30 11.83
CA ILE A 84 1.11 0.41 12.20
C ILE A 84 1.55 -1.04 12.11
N CYS A 85 2.26 -1.43 11.06
CA CYS A 85 2.77 -2.79 10.93
C CYS A 85 3.70 -3.16 12.09
N GLU A 86 4.60 -2.25 12.49
CA GLU A 86 5.49 -2.48 13.61
C GLU A 86 4.72 -2.61 14.93
N ASP A 87 3.77 -1.72 15.17
CA ASP A 87 3.03 -1.68 16.44
C ASP A 87 2.08 -2.86 16.62
N TYR A 88 1.54 -3.39 15.53
CA TYR A 88 0.56 -4.48 15.57
C TYR A 88 1.11 -5.83 15.11
N GLY A 89 2.40 -5.92 14.87
CA GLY A 89 3.03 -7.18 14.51
C GLY A 89 2.63 -7.69 13.12
N ILE A 90 2.29 -6.80 12.21
CA ILE A 90 1.96 -7.16 10.82
C ILE A 90 3.27 -7.36 10.05
N LYS A 91 3.34 -8.45 9.29
CA LYS A 91 4.54 -8.80 8.55
C LYS A 91 4.89 -7.72 7.51
N ILE A 92 6.18 -7.39 7.41
CA ILE A 92 6.69 -6.35 6.52
C ILE A 92 7.65 -6.97 5.50
N TRP A 93 7.40 -6.66 4.22
CA TRP A 93 8.33 -6.92 3.12
C TRP A 93 8.70 -5.59 2.47
N LYS A 94 9.88 -5.50 1.89
CA LYS A 94 10.37 -4.29 1.23
C LYS A 94 11.06 -4.63 -0.09
N ASP A 95 11.04 -3.66 -1.01
CA ASP A 95 11.83 -3.76 -2.23
C ASP A 95 13.33 -3.87 -1.94
#